data_7161cbd3c53554ba81d370073790aeb2
#
_entry.id   7161cbd3c53554ba81d370073790aeb2
#
_cell.length_a   1.000
_cell.length_b   1.000
_cell.length_c   1.000
_cell.angle_alpha   90.00
_cell.angle_beta   90.00
_cell.angle_gamma   90.00
#
_symmetry.space_group_name_H-M   'P 1'
#
loop_
_entity.id
_entity.type
_entity.pdbx_description
1 polymer ?
#
loop_
_entity_poly.entity_id
_entity_poly.type
_entity_poly.pdbx_seq_one_letter_code
_entity_poly.pdbx_strand_id
1 'polypeptide(L)'
;MKKNIGIIGVGQLGSRHLQGAKTAQLNLKIDVVDSSLESLEKAKQYYNEIPENNFSKEVHYLNSIQEMNDDLDLVIVATSAAVRLSVRKELITTKNVKNLIFENVLFQTED
;
A
#
# COMPACT_ATOMS: atom_id res chain seq x y z
N MET A 1 9.81 -16.72 -6.43
CA MET A 1 10.04 -15.31 -6.74
C MET A 1 8.98 -14.44 -6.10
N LYS A 2 9.40 -13.37 -5.46
CA LYS A 2 8.46 -12.45 -4.82
C LYS A 2 8.09 -11.31 -5.75
N LYS A 3 6.83 -10.92 -5.72
CA LYS A 3 6.38 -9.71 -6.40
C LYS A 3 6.44 -8.55 -5.42
N ASN A 4 6.81 -7.38 -5.92
CA ASN A 4 6.91 -6.16 -5.12
C ASN A 4 5.66 -5.33 -5.30
N ILE A 5 4.95 -5.09 -4.20
CA ILE A 5 3.69 -4.34 -4.22
C ILE A 5 3.80 -3.17 -3.27
N GLY A 6 3.24 -2.03 -3.69
CA GLY A 6 3.14 -0.86 -2.83
C GLY A 6 1.69 -0.53 -2.57
N ILE A 7 1.38 -0.12 -1.34
CA ILE A 7 0.07 0.42 -0.97
C ILE A 7 0.30 1.76 -0.33
N ILE A 8 -0.20 2.81 -0.94
CA ILE A 8 -0.01 4.17 -0.46
C ILE A 8 -1.34 4.70 0.05
N GLY A 9 -1.36 5.04 1.33
CA GLY A 9 -2.59 5.43 2.01
C GLY A 9 -3.25 4.22 2.64
N VAL A 10 -3.17 4.12 3.97
CA VAL A 10 -3.73 2.96 4.68
C VAL A 10 -4.83 3.37 5.66
N GLY A 11 -5.70 4.26 5.20
CA GLY A 11 -6.98 4.43 5.85
C GLY A 11 -7.80 3.16 5.69
N GLN A 12 -9.11 3.29 5.79
CA GLN A 12 -9.97 2.11 5.79
C GLN A 12 -9.81 1.27 4.52
N LEU A 13 -9.82 1.91 3.36
CA LEU A 13 -9.77 1.20 2.09
C LEU A 13 -8.40 0.59 1.83
N GLY A 14 -7.34 1.35 2.10
CA GLY A 14 -5.98 0.84 1.93
C GLY A 14 -5.69 -0.34 2.84
N SER A 15 -6.22 -0.32 4.07
CA SER A 15 -6.07 -1.44 4.99
C SER A 15 -6.75 -2.70 4.46
N ARG A 16 -7.88 -2.57 3.76
CA ARG A 16 -8.54 -3.72 3.16
C ARG A 16 -7.71 -4.31 2.03
N HIS A 17 -7.07 -3.47 1.23
CA HIS A 17 -6.16 -3.96 0.19
C HIS A 17 -5.00 -4.71 0.80
N LEU A 18 -4.47 -4.21 1.91
CA LEU A 18 -3.37 -4.87 2.59
C LEU A 18 -3.80 -6.23 3.12
N GLN A 19 -4.98 -6.33 3.73
CA GLN A 19 -5.52 -7.60 4.18
C GLN A 19 -5.71 -8.57 3.02
N GLY A 20 -6.24 -8.07 1.89
CA GLY A 20 -6.41 -8.89 0.71
C GLY A 20 -5.07 -9.42 0.17
N ALA A 21 -4.04 -8.60 0.23
CA ALA A 21 -2.72 -9.03 -0.21
C ALA A 21 -2.20 -10.19 0.62
N LYS A 22 -2.52 -10.22 1.92
CA LYS A 22 -2.07 -11.32 2.78
C LYS A 22 -2.72 -12.64 2.38
N THR A 23 -3.93 -12.60 1.86
CA THR A 23 -4.63 -13.82 1.43
C THR A 23 -4.20 -14.28 0.04
N ALA A 24 -3.46 -13.48 -0.69
CA ALA A 24 -3.06 -13.83 -2.05
C ALA A 24 -2.17 -15.06 -2.06
N GLN A 25 -2.35 -15.89 -3.07
CA GLN A 25 -1.55 -17.11 -3.24
C GLN A 25 -0.30 -16.77 -4.05
N LEU A 26 0.46 -15.82 -3.53
CA LEU A 26 1.70 -15.33 -4.12
C LEU A 26 2.65 -14.96 -3.00
N ASN A 27 3.94 -15.15 -3.27
CA ASN A 27 4.96 -14.63 -2.38
C ASN A 27 5.11 -13.13 -2.68
N LEU A 28 4.92 -12.30 -1.65
CA LEU A 28 4.87 -10.86 -1.84
C LEU A 28 5.82 -10.14 -0.92
N LYS A 29 6.37 -9.06 -1.42
CA LYS A 29 7.05 -8.05 -0.64
C LYS A 29 6.19 -6.79 -0.75
N ILE A 30 5.69 -6.31 0.37
CA ILE A 30 4.69 -5.25 0.40
C ILE A 30 5.24 -4.05 1.14
N ASP A 31 5.29 -2.91 0.44
CA ASP A 31 5.66 -1.63 1.03
C ASP A 31 4.38 -0.85 1.29
N VAL A 32 4.12 -0.55 2.56
CA VAL A 32 2.93 0.17 2.99
C VAL A 32 3.35 1.57 3.40
N VAL A 33 2.77 2.58 2.78
CA VAL A 33 3.19 3.96 3.00
C VAL A 33 2.01 4.81 3.47
N ASP A 34 2.21 5.51 4.57
CA ASP A 34 1.27 6.53 5.05
C ASP A 34 2.04 7.54 5.87
N SER A 35 1.67 8.81 5.77
CA SER A 35 2.31 9.86 6.55
C SER A 35 1.89 9.81 8.02
N SER A 36 0.81 9.12 8.36
CA SER A 36 0.30 9.00 9.72
C SER A 36 0.80 7.73 10.37
N LEU A 37 1.58 7.86 11.44
CA LEU A 37 2.05 6.71 12.20
C LEU A 37 0.89 5.94 12.80
N GLU A 38 -0.16 6.64 13.21
CA GLU A 38 -1.35 6.00 13.77
C GLU A 38 -2.02 5.11 12.73
N SER A 39 -2.13 5.58 11.49
CA SER A 39 -2.72 4.79 10.41
C SER A 39 -1.87 3.55 10.12
N LEU A 40 -0.56 3.68 10.16
CA LEU A 40 0.33 2.54 9.96
C LEU A 40 0.16 1.51 11.06
N GLU A 41 0.04 1.94 12.32
CA GLU A 41 -0.16 1.02 13.42
C GLU A 41 -1.49 0.27 13.31
N LYS A 42 -2.54 0.97 12.94
CA LYS A 42 -3.84 0.33 12.74
C LYS A 42 -3.79 -0.66 11.58
N ALA A 43 -3.13 -0.28 10.50
CA ALA A 43 -3.00 -1.18 9.34
C ALA A 43 -2.27 -2.46 9.73
N LYS A 44 -1.23 -2.33 10.54
CA LYS A 44 -0.48 -3.49 11.01
C LYS A 44 -1.35 -4.41 11.85
N GLN A 45 -2.18 -3.83 12.73
CA GLN A 45 -3.10 -4.64 13.53
C GLN A 45 -4.10 -5.38 12.66
N TYR A 46 -4.69 -4.71 11.68
CA TYR A 46 -5.64 -5.34 10.78
C TYR A 46 -4.97 -6.44 9.94
N TYR A 47 -3.75 -6.19 9.51
CA TYR A 47 -3.00 -7.18 8.75
C TYR A 47 -2.79 -8.44 9.58
N ASN A 48 -2.45 -8.27 10.86
CA ASN A 48 -2.16 -9.39 11.73
C ASN A 48 -3.39 -10.21 12.10
N GLU A 49 -4.60 -9.65 11.89
CA GLU A 49 -5.84 -10.40 12.11
C GLU A 49 -6.09 -11.47 11.05
N ILE A 50 -5.43 -11.37 9.90
CA ILE A 50 -5.63 -12.31 8.80
C ILE A 50 -4.69 -13.49 9.01
N PRO A 51 -5.21 -14.74 8.91
CA PRO A 51 -4.35 -15.92 9.06
C PRO A 51 -3.29 -15.99 7.98
N GLU A 52 -2.15 -16.57 8.33
CA GLU A 52 -1.09 -16.79 7.37
C GLU A 52 -1.43 -17.98 6.47
N ASN A 53 -0.89 -17.97 5.28
CA ASN A 53 -1.02 -19.09 4.36
C ASN A 53 0.37 -19.62 3.99
N ASN A 54 0.43 -20.51 3.00
CA ASN A 54 1.70 -21.14 2.63
C ASN A 54 2.62 -20.24 1.82
N PHE A 55 2.16 -19.05 1.48
CA PHE A 55 2.94 -18.11 0.67
C PHE A 55 3.56 -17.06 1.57
N SER A 56 4.84 -16.78 1.35
CA SER A 56 5.55 -15.85 2.21
C SER A 56 5.13 -14.41 1.93
N LYS A 57 5.10 -13.63 2.99
CA LYS A 57 4.80 -12.20 2.91
C LYS A 57 5.83 -11.45 3.72
N GLU A 58 6.40 -10.42 3.12
CA GLU A 58 7.31 -9.52 3.81
C GLU A 58 6.70 -8.13 3.73
N VAL A 59 6.43 -7.49 4.86
CA VAL A 59 5.73 -6.21 4.90
C VAL A 59 6.60 -5.17 5.58
N HIS A 60 6.72 -4.02 4.93
CA HIS A 60 7.43 -2.87 5.46
C HIS A 60 6.46 -1.70 5.60
N TYR A 61 6.41 -1.13 6.80
CA TYR A 61 5.53 0.01 7.10
C TYR A 61 6.39 1.27 7.08
N LEU A 62 6.13 2.12 6.10
CA LEU A 62 6.99 3.26 5.79
C LEU A 62 6.19 4.54 5.83
N ASN A 63 6.84 5.67 6.12
CA ASN A 63 6.12 6.93 6.11
C ASN A 63 6.51 7.85 4.95
N SER A 64 7.27 7.36 3.99
CA SER A 64 7.54 8.14 2.77
C SER A 64 7.71 7.21 1.58
N ILE A 65 7.35 7.73 0.40
CA ILE A 65 7.49 7.00 -0.86
C ILE A 65 8.97 6.72 -1.17
N GLN A 66 9.85 7.61 -0.75
CA GLN A 66 11.28 7.44 -1.02
C GLN A 66 11.83 6.16 -0.42
N GLU A 67 11.25 5.69 0.68
CA GLU A 67 11.72 4.48 1.35
C GLU A 67 11.25 3.19 0.70
N MET A 68 10.35 3.29 -0.27
CA MET A 68 9.85 2.12 -0.98
C MET A 68 10.92 1.51 -1.87
N ASN A 69 10.69 0.26 -2.27
CA ASN A 69 11.51 -0.39 -3.28
C ASN A 69 11.49 0.44 -4.57
N ASP A 70 12.61 0.45 -5.28
CA ASP A 70 12.69 1.21 -6.53
C ASP A 70 11.89 0.57 -7.66
N ASP A 71 11.76 -0.74 -7.65
CA ASP A 71 11.04 -1.49 -8.68
C ASP A 71 9.80 -2.11 -8.07
N LEU A 72 8.65 -1.73 -8.58
CA LEU A 72 7.36 -2.16 -8.04
C LEU A 72 6.51 -2.74 -9.15
N ASP A 73 6.01 -3.95 -8.93
CA ASP A 73 5.15 -4.62 -9.90
C ASP A 73 3.76 -4.00 -9.93
N LEU A 74 3.28 -3.57 -8.77
CA LEU A 74 1.95 -2.98 -8.63
C LEU A 74 1.97 -1.98 -7.48
N VAL A 75 1.37 -0.82 -7.69
CA VAL A 75 1.14 0.13 -6.61
C VAL A 75 -0.33 0.50 -6.60
N ILE A 76 -0.94 0.42 -5.42
CA ILE A 76 -2.32 0.84 -5.20
C ILE A 76 -2.28 2.14 -4.40
N VAL A 77 -2.86 3.20 -4.96
CA VAL A 77 -2.92 4.50 -4.30
C VAL A 77 -4.34 4.70 -3.78
N ALA A 78 -4.47 4.70 -2.46
CA ALA A 78 -5.77 4.82 -1.79
C ALA A 78 -5.80 6.08 -0.92
N THR A 79 -5.22 7.15 -1.44
CA THR A 79 -5.25 8.46 -0.78
C THR A 79 -6.44 9.28 -1.27
N SER A 80 -6.69 10.38 -0.58
CA SER A 80 -7.72 11.32 -1.03
C SER A 80 -7.35 11.92 -2.38
N ALA A 81 -8.34 12.46 -3.08
CA ALA A 81 -8.12 13.09 -4.38
C ALA A 81 -7.14 14.26 -4.26
N ALA A 82 -7.13 14.94 -3.12
CA ALA A 82 -6.29 16.13 -2.94
C ALA A 82 -4.80 15.81 -3.06
N VAL A 83 -4.37 14.62 -2.62
CA VAL A 83 -2.94 14.26 -2.64
C VAL A 83 -2.60 13.29 -3.77
N ARG A 84 -3.59 12.84 -4.52
CA ARG A 84 -3.38 11.79 -5.53
C ARG A 84 -2.39 12.22 -6.60
N LEU A 85 -2.51 13.46 -7.07
CA LEU A 85 -1.64 13.94 -8.15
C LEU A 85 -0.18 14.04 -7.71
N SER A 86 0.07 14.52 -6.49
CA SER A 86 1.44 14.63 -6.01
C SER A 86 2.05 13.25 -5.79
N VAL A 87 1.26 12.30 -5.29
CA VAL A 87 1.71 10.92 -5.12
C VAL A 87 2.07 10.31 -6.47
N ARG A 88 1.18 10.48 -7.46
CA ARG A 88 1.43 9.95 -8.79
C ARG A 88 2.72 10.52 -9.38
N LYS A 89 2.91 11.82 -9.25
CA LYS A 89 4.10 12.48 -9.79
C LYS A 89 5.36 11.95 -9.12
N GLU A 90 5.34 11.81 -7.81
CA GLU A 90 6.51 11.31 -7.10
C GLU A 90 6.83 9.87 -7.51
N LEU A 91 5.82 9.01 -7.61
CA LEU A 91 6.02 7.62 -8.02
C LEU A 91 6.64 7.54 -9.42
N ILE A 92 6.10 8.28 -10.36
CA ILE A 92 6.56 8.20 -11.74
C ILE A 92 7.98 8.71 -11.88
N THR A 93 8.35 9.74 -11.10
CA THR A 93 9.67 10.35 -11.24
C THR A 93 10.75 9.63 -10.44
N THR A 94 10.39 8.88 -9.40
CA THR A 94 11.40 8.28 -8.51
C THR A 94 11.40 6.76 -8.50
N LYS A 95 10.35 6.11 -9.01
CA LYS A 95 10.23 4.66 -8.95
C LYS A 95 9.90 4.09 -10.32
N ASN A 96 10.19 2.81 -10.49
CA ASN A 96 9.82 2.06 -11.68
C ASN A 96 8.58 1.22 -11.34
N VAL A 97 7.40 1.70 -11.77
CA VAL A 97 6.13 1.08 -11.41
C VAL A 97 5.52 0.48 -12.68
N LYS A 98 5.28 -0.83 -12.67
CA LYS A 98 4.72 -1.50 -13.84
C LYS A 98 3.22 -1.29 -13.96
N ASN A 99 2.51 -1.33 -12.83
CA ASN A 99 1.05 -1.18 -12.82
C ASN A 99 0.66 -0.26 -11.68
N LEU A 100 -0.16 0.73 -11.96
CA LEU A 100 -0.57 1.73 -10.98
C LEU A 100 -2.09 1.80 -10.96
N ILE A 101 -2.68 1.59 -9.77
CA ILE A 101 -4.12 1.62 -9.59
C ILE A 101 -4.47 2.73 -8.61
N PHE A 102 -5.40 3.59 -9.00
CA PHE A 102 -5.94 4.60 -8.10
C PHE A 102 -7.31 4.16 -7.62
N GLU A 103 -7.44 4.01 -6.29
CA GLU A 103 -8.72 3.70 -5.70
C GLU A 103 -9.50 4.97 -5.46
N ASN A 104 -10.79 4.89 -5.72
CA ASN A 104 -11.66 6.04 -5.51
C ASN A 104 -12.11 6.07 -4.05
N VAL A 105 -11.66 7.08 -3.33
CA VAL A 105 -11.94 7.18 -1.89
C VAL A 105 -12.91 8.33 -1.61
N LEU A 106 -13.99 8.37 -2.33
CA LEU A 106 -14.95 9.46 -2.28
C LEU A 106 -15.48 9.73 -0.88
N PHE A 107 -15.61 8.68 -0.08
CA PHE A 107 -16.30 8.82 1.20
C PHE A 107 -15.41 9.30 2.32
N GLN A 108 -14.14 9.46 2.07
CA GLN A 108 -13.23 9.95 3.10
C GLN A 108 -13.53 11.38 3.50
N THR A 109 -14.10 12.13 2.61
CA THR A 109 -14.31 13.55 2.85
C THR A 109 -15.50 13.82 3.75
N GLU A 110 -16.23 12.81 4.07
CA GLU A 110 -17.43 12.98 4.89
C GLU A 110 -17.15 13.01 6.37
N ASP A 111 -15.98 12.75 6.77
CA ASP A 111 -15.62 12.63 8.18
C ASP A 111 -15.40 13.94 8.89
#